data_09f7d8a11064498d979642949f7e3618
#
_entry.id   09f7d8a11064498d979642949f7e3618
#
_cell.length_a   1.000
_cell.length_b   1.000
_cell.length_c   1.000
_cell.angle_alpha   90.00
_cell.angle_beta   90.00
_cell.angle_gamma   90.00
#
_symmetry.space_group_name_H-M   'P 1'
#
loop_
_entity.id
_entity.type
_entity.pdbx_description
1 polymer ?
#
loop_
_entity_poly.entity_id
_entity_poly.type
_entity_poly.pdbx_seq_one_letter_code
_entity_poly.pdbx_strand_id
1 'polypeptide(L)'
;MKIPACGNWIWQKDVDPAVLLPWFAGGTVCGGIEVKRNPRRVVYRVTAQDGRNYFAKLEHSACLLFRNKAKIEFEAGRMLWKAGIPCVEFAACGRRGLHETILVSRAEENVVDAREYFFSVAAADPDRRKAFLNALFALQQKMRENGIRHRDFHAGNILVREEPDGTCSLLLVDPLAVSLSAQADPFELARILNDFAPLLADEEALLLAENDPDLLECVVVDRKDKCCREWEKRKVQILSGNSKFSRTVTCADGRVFEIASTPWYKPGAMPDDLSKLAVETYTAEEAEVRWLEMFRARLEGRHTPYCYLLREPCGEEARLYSLPQQ
;
A
#
# COMPACT_ATOMS: atom_id res chain seq x y z
N MET A 1 17.97 -30.15 -21.91
CA MET A 1 16.98 -30.05 -20.81
C MET A 1 15.67 -29.51 -21.44
N LYS A 2 14.57 -30.28 -21.42
CA LYS A 2 13.29 -29.77 -21.93
C LYS A 2 12.78 -28.73 -20.97
N ILE A 3 12.70 -27.47 -21.41
CA ILE A 3 12.07 -26.38 -20.64
C ILE A 3 10.60 -26.79 -20.43
N PRO A 4 10.10 -26.76 -19.20
CA PRO A 4 8.72 -27.14 -18.93
C PRO A 4 7.75 -26.23 -19.69
N ALA A 5 6.51 -26.68 -19.87
CA ALA A 5 5.46 -26.16 -20.73
C ALA A 5 4.94 -24.72 -20.46
N CYS A 6 5.66 -23.87 -19.75
CA CYS A 6 5.45 -22.43 -19.70
C CYS A 6 6.11 -21.82 -20.93
N GLY A 7 5.36 -21.60 -22.00
CA GLY A 7 5.87 -20.96 -23.20
C GLY A 7 6.26 -19.50 -22.92
N ASN A 8 7.37 -19.06 -23.52
CA ASN A 8 7.85 -17.67 -23.60
C ASN A 8 8.18 -17.00 -22.25
N TRP A 9 9.22 -17.51 -21.59
CA TRP A 9 9.87 -16.81 -20.48
C TRP A 9 10.84 -15.74 -21.01
N ILE A 10 10.83 -14.57 -20.36
CA ILE A 10 11.84 -13.52 -20.49
C ILE A 10 12.55 -13.46 -19.14
N TRP A 11 13.88 -13.58 -19.17
CA TRP A 11 14.73 -13.60 -17.98
C TRP A 11 15.58 -12.35 -17.91
N GLN A 12 15.88 -11.89 -16.71
CA GLN A 12 16.94 -10.93 -16.47
C GLN A 12 18.28 -11.62 -16.71
N LYS A 13 19.28 -10.88 -17.23
CA LYS A 13 20.55 -11.45 -17.72
C LYS A 13 21.37 -12.17 -16.65
N ASP A 14 21.28 -11.73 -15.41
CA ASP A 14 22.03 -12.23 -14.25
C ASP A 14 21.28 -13.31 -13.46
N VAL A 15 20.12 -13.71 -13.91
CA VAL A 15 19.31 -14.75 -13.27
C VAL A 15 19.47 -16.06 -14.01
N ASP A 16 19.94 -17.09 -13.31
CA ASP A 16 19.98 -18.47 -13.84
C ASP A 16 18.56 -19.06 -13.84
N PRO A 17 17.98 -19.34 -15.00
CA PRO A 17 16.66 -19.97 -15.07
C PRO A 17 16.57 -21.29 -14.29
N ALA A 18 17.64 -22.05 -14.19
CA ALA A 18 17.66 -23.35 -13.50
C ALA A 18 17.31 -23.22 -12.01
N VAL A 19 17.57 -22.07 -11.41
CA VAL A 19 17.31 -21.79 -9.97
C VAL A 19 15.81 -21.63 -9.70
N LEU A 20 15.06 -21.07 -10.65
CA LEU A 20 13.63 -20.71 -10.49
C LEU A 20 12.67 -21.64 -11.22
N LEU A 21 13.07 -22.23 -12.33
CA LEU A 21 12.19 -23.10 -13.15
C LEU A 21 11.54 -24.26 -12.37
N PRO A 22 12.21 -24.91 -11.40
CA PRO A 22 11.59 -25.99 -10.64
C PRO A 22 10.30 -25.56 -9.90
N TRP A 23 10.19 -24.29 -9.50
CA TRP A 23 9.00 -23.74 -8.84
C TRP A 23 7.77 -23.67 -9.74
N PHE A 24 7.97 -23.61 -11.05
CA PHE A 24 6.92 -23.44 -12.04
C PHE A 24 6.65 -24.72 -12.85
N ALA A 25 7.33 -25.82 -12.51
CA ALA A 25 7.08 -27.12 -13.08
C ALA A 25 5.68 -27.63 -12.67
N GLY A 26 4.93 -28.18 -13.60
CA GLY A 26 3.63 -28.78 -13.31
C GLY A 26 2.45 -27.82 -13.16
N GLY A 27 2.62 -26.57 -13.52
CA GLY A 27 1.48 -25.64 -13.63
C GLY A 27 1.05 -24.93 -12.33
N THR A 28 1.72 -25.18 -11.21
CA THR A 28 1.52 -24.50 -9.93
C THR A 28 2.87 -24.02 -9.40
N VAL A 29 2.84 -23.04 -8.48
CA VAL A 29 4.05 -22.66 -7.73
C VAL A 29 4.24 -23.70 -6.62
N CYS A 30 5.08 -24.70 -6.89
CA CYS A 30 5.32 -25.79 -5.95
C CYS A 30 6.12 -25.30 -4.72
N GLY A 31 5.59 -25.53 -3.52
CA GLY A 31 6.31 -25.23 -2.25
C GLY A 31 6.40 -23.74 -1.91
N GLY A 32 5.76 -22.86 -2.67
CA GLY A 32 5.66 -21.43 -2.34
C GLY A 32 4.65 -21.17 -1.21
N ILE A 33 4.97 -20.20 -0.35
CA ILE A 33 4.04 -19.71 0.67
C ILE A 33 3.15 -18.66 0.05
N GLU A 34 1.83 -18.87 0.08
CA GLU A 34 0.87 -17.88 -0.39
C GLU A 34 0.87 -16.66 0.54
N VAL A 35 1.16 -15.48 -0.03
CA VAL A 35 1.22 -14.21 0.71
C VAL A 35 -0.05 -13.41 0.53
N LYS A 36 -0.64 -13.47 -0.68
CA LYS A 36 -1.82 -12.66 -1.01
C LYS A 36 -2.64 -13.34 -2.09
N ARG A 37 -3.97 -13.35 -1.91
CA ARG A 37 -4.90 -13.85 -2.91
C ARG A 37 -6.04 -12.87 -3.14
N ASN A 38 -6.41 -12.71 -4.40
CA ASN A 38 -7.69 -12.13 -4.79
C ASN A 38 -8.24 -12.93 -6.02
N PRO A 39 -9.48 -12.70 -6.48
CA PRO A 39 -10.08 -13.50 -7.54
C PRO A 39 -9.29 -13.57 -8.85
N ARG A 40 -8.40 -12.63 -9.11
CA ARG A 40 -7.62 -12.53 -10.36
C ARG A 40 -6.11 -12.68 -10.18
N ARG A 41 -5.62 -12.68 -8.92
CA ARG A 41 -4.18 -12.64 -8.63
C ARG A 41 -3.86 -13.46 -7.39
N VAL A 42 -2.77 -14.21 -7.48
CA VAL A 42 -2.15 -14.87 -6.33
C VAL A 42 -0.67 -14.49 -6.30
N VAL A 43 -0.16 -14.19 -5.13
CA VAL A 43 1.26 -13.90 -4.90
C VAL A 43 1.82 -14.95 -3.95
N TYR A 44 2.88 -15.60 -4.37
CA TYR A 44 3.63 -16.56 -3.56
C TYR A 44 5.01 -16.00 -3.23
N ARG A 45 5.48 -16.28 -2.03
CA ARG A 45 6.88 -16.17 -1.67
C ARG A 45 7.53 -17.52 -1.89
N VAL A 46 8.63 -17.55 -2.62
CA VAL A 46 9.41 -18.75 -2.91
C VAL A 46 10.86 -18.54 -2.50
N THR A 47 11.48 -19.58 -1.92
CA THR A 47 12.92 -19.58 -1.65
C THR A 47 13.59 -20.45 -2.69
N ALA A 48 14.46 -19.90 -3.50
CA ALA A 48 15.16 -20.62 -4.55
C ALA A 48 16.27 -21.52 -3.99
N GLN A 49 16.82 -22.39 -4.83
CA GLN A 49 17.87 -23.32 -4.41
C GLN A 49 19.16 -22.64 -3.94
N ASP A 50 19.41 -21.42 -4.40
CA ASP A 50 20.52 -20.57 -3.96
C ASP A 50 20.26 -19.85 -2.62
N GLY A 51 19.14 -20.14 -1.96
CA GLY A 51 18.72 -19.51 -0.70
C GLY A 51 18.06 -18.14 -0.84
N ARG A 52 18.02 -17.56 -2.05
CA ARG A 52 17.38 -16.25 -2.27
C ARG A 52 15.86 -16.37 -2.29
N ASN A 53 15.22 -15.33 -1.77
CA ASN A 53 13.76 -15.22 -1.76
C ASN A 53 13.26 -14.43 -2.98
N TYR A 54 12.12 -14.88 -3.51
CA TYR A 54 11.43 -14.24 -4.63
C TYR A 54 9.94 -14.15 -4.34
N PHE A 55 9.27 -13.21 -5.01
CA PHE A 55 7.82 -13.16 -5.10
C PHE A 55 7.39 -13.55 -6.51
N ALA A 56 6.49 -14.51 -6.60
CA ALA A 56 5.85 -14.93 -7.84
C ALA A 56 4.40 -14.45 -7.87
N LYS A 57 4.11 -13.50 -8.75
CA LYS A 57 2.78 -12.90 -8.96
C LYS A 57 2.13 -13.59 -10.16
N LEU A 58 1.10 -14.39 -9.91
CA LEU A 58 0.31 -15.05 -10.93
C LEU A 58 -0.97 -14.25 -11.16
N GLU A 59 -1.25 -13.89 -12.41
CA GLU A 59 -2.49 -13.22 -12.79
C GLU A 59 -3.28 -14.05 -13.79
N HIS A 60 -4.57 -14.19 -13.52
CA HIS A 60 -5.54 -14.83 -14.42
C HIS A 60 -6.42 -13.78 -15.10
N SER A 61 -6.73 -13.99 -16.37
CA SER A 61 -7.73 -13.21 -17.10
C SER A 61 -8.68 -14.10 -17.87
N ALA A 62 -9.96 -13.81 -17.76
CA ALA A 62 -10.99 -14.49 -18.55
C ALA A 62 -11.10 -13.94 -20.00
N CYS A 63 -10.40 -12.87 -20.34
CA CYS A 63 -10.52 -12.20 -21.64
C CYS A 63 -9.53 -12.77 -22.65
N LEU A 64 -10.02 -13.14 -23.85
CA LEU A 64 -9.20 -13.61 -24.96
C LEU A 64 -8.21 -12.55 -25.50
N LEU A 65 -8.56 -11.26 -25.39
CA LEU A 65 -7.68 -10.12 -25.75
C LEU A 65 -6.77 -9.73 -24.57
N PHE A 66 -6.21 -10.69 -23.92
CA PHE A 66 -5.43 -10.51 -22.71
C PHE A 66 -4.10 -9.79 -22.99
N ARG A 67 -3.96 -8.60 -22.43
CA ARG A 67 -2.65 -7.91 -22.39
C ARG A 67 -1.72 -8.66 -21.43
N ASN A 68 -0.52 -8.99 -21.90
CA ASN A 68 0.49 -9.62 -21.05
C ASN A 68 1.02 -8.60 -20.01
N LYS A 69 0.29 -8.48 -18.90
CA LYS A 69 0.60 -7.53 -17.84
C LYS A 69 1.96 -7.82 -17.21
N ALA A 70 2.31 -9.08 -17.02
CA ALA A 70 3.60 -9.46 -16.46
C ALA A 70 4.76 -8.94 -17.34
N LYS A 71 4.64 -9.03 -18.68
CA LYS A 71 5.63 -8.47 -19.60
C LYS A 71 5.68 -6.95 -19.52
N ILE A 72 4.51 -6.28 -19.48
CA ILE A 72 4.44 -4.82 -19.39
C ILE A 72 5.10 -4.34 -18.09
N GLU A 73 4.81 -4.99 -16.98
CA GLU A 73 5.36 -4.65 -15.66
C GLU A 73 6.87 -4.92 -15.60
N PHE A 74 7.33 -6.03 -16.18
CA PHE A 74 8.75 -6.34 -16.31
C PHE A 74 9.51 -5.31 -17.15
N GLU A 75 8.96 -4.90 -18.30
CA GLU A 75 9.55 -3.89 -19.16
C GLU A 75 9.55 -2.49 -18.49
N ALA A 76 8.47 -2.15 -17.78
CA ALA A 76 8.40 -0.92 -17.00
C ALA A 76 9.48 -0.88 -15.89
N GLY A 77 9.69 -1.97 -15.16
CA GLY A 77 10.78 -2.08 -14.19
C GLY A 77 12.14 -1.88 -14.82
N ARG A 78 12.39 -2.48 -15.97
CA ARG A 78 13.66 -2.27 -16.72
C ARG A 78 13.84 -0.82 -17.17
N MET A 79 12.77 -0.14 -17.53
CA MET A 79 12.77 1.28 -17.89
C MET A 79 13.14 2.14 -16.68
N LEU A 80 12.54 1.89 -15.51
CA LEU A 80 12.87 2.57 -14.25
C LEU A 80 14.36 2.40 -13.90
N TRP A 81 14.85 1.17 -13.96
CA TRP A 81 16.25 0.86 -13.71
C TRP A 81 17.21 1.63 -14.63
N LYS A 82 16.92 1.68 -15.94
CA LYS A 82 17.72 2.44 -16.90
C LYS A 82 17.72 3.94 -16.62
N ALA A 83 16.64 4.47 -16.11
CA ALA A 83 16.51 5.85 -15.66
C ALA A 83 17.14 6.09 -14.27
N GLY A 84 17.70 5.04 -13.66
CA GLY A 84 18.27 5.10 -12.30
C GLY A 84 17.23 5.30 -11.21
N ILE A 85 15.95 5.03 -11.48
CA ILE A 85 14.89 5.11 -10.49
C ILE A 85 14.82 3.79 -9.72
N PRO A 86 14.93 3.82 -8.38
CA PRO A 86 14.89 2.61 -7.57
C PRO A 86 13.57 1.88 -7.71
N CYS A 87 13.63 0.60 -8.00
CA CYS A 87 12.49 -0.29 -8.19
C CYS A 87 12.89 -1.70 -7.78
N VAL A 88 11.95 -2.52 -7.32
CA VAL A 88 12.21 -3.93 -7.07
C VAL A 88 12.76 -4.60 -8.33
N GLU A 89 13.68 -5.52 -8.14
CA GLU A 89 14.32 -6.21 -9.24
C GLU A 89 13.45 -7.34 -9.77
N PHE A 90 13.10 -7.28 -11.06
CA PHE A 90 12.36 -8.34 -11.72
C PHE A 90 13.30 -9.39 -12.28
N ALA A 91 13.19 -10.61 -11.79
CA ALA A 91 14.00 -11.76 -12.21
C ALA A 91 13.52 -12.35 -13.54
N ALA A 92 12.19 -12.46 -13.70
CA ALA A 92 11.60 -13.07 -14.89
C ALA A 92 10.14 -12.67 -15.09
N CYS A 93 9.69 -12.80 -16.34
CA CYS A 93 8.25 -12.86 -16.62
C CYS A 93 7.95 -13.96 -17.63
N GLY A 94 6.78 -14.57 -17.52
CA GLY A 94 6.34 -15.66 -18.39
C GLY A 94 4.85 -15.67 -18.60
N ARG A 95 4.42 -16.52 -19.55
CA ARG A 95 3.01 -16.76 -19.83
C ARG A 95 2.73 -18.26 -19.80
N ARG A 96 1.68 -18.65 -19.09
CA ARG A 96 1.21 -20.02 -19.04
C ARG A 96 -0.17 -20.11 -19.71
N GLY A 97 -0.21 -20.80 -20.86
CA GLY A 97 -1.42 -20.86 -21.67
C GLY A 97 -1.87 -19.48 -22.17
N LEU A 98 -3.17 -19.33 -22.43
CA LEU A 98 -3.75 -18.10 -22.96
C LEU A 98 -4.17 -17.09 -21.89
N HIS A 99 -4.38 -17.55 -20.66
CA HIS A 99 -5.09 -16.79 -19.63
C HIS A 99 -4.27 -16.48 -18.37
N GLU A 100 -3.04 -16.98 -18.28
CA GLU A 100 -2.22 -16.76 -17.09
C GLU A 100 -0.88 -16.16 -17.43
N THR A 101 -0.47 -15.17 -16.63
CA THR A 101 0.87 -14.58 -16.67
C THR A 101 1.52 -14.70 -15.31
N ILE A 102 2.85 -14.82 -15.30
CA ILE A 102 3.68 -14.95 -14.13
C ILE A 102 4.75 -13.85 -14.18
N LEU A 103 4.85 -13.10 -13.12
CA LEU A 103 5.95 -12.14 -12.89
C LEU A 103 6.70 -12.56 -11.63
N VAL A 104 8.01 -12.62 -11.75
CA VAL A 104 8.90 -12.99 -10.64
C VAL A 104 9.79 -11.80 -10.31
N SER A 105 9.76 -11.35 -9.07
CA SER A 105 10.65 -10.33 -8.54
C SER A 105 11.50 -10.88 -7.40
N ARG A 106 12.70 -10.34 -7.20
CA ARG A 106 13.49 -10.60 -6.00
C ARG A 106 12.73 -10.05 -4.79
N ALA A 107 12.79 -10.75 -3.68
CA ALA A 107 12.30 -10.24 -2.41
C ALA A 107 13.36 -9.30 -1.82
N GLU A 108 12.97 -8.08 -1.56
CA GLU A 108 13.80 -7.12 -0.84
C GLU A 108 13.79 -7.46 0.65
N GLU A 109 14.94 -7.38 1.26
CA GLU A 109 15.11 -7.64 2.70
C GLU A 109 15.13 -6.31 3.48
N ASN A 110 14.67 -6.36 4.73
CA ASN A 110 14.64 -5.19 5.64
C ASN A 110 13.86 -4.00 5.04
N VAL A 111 12.75 -4.28 4.39
CA VAL A 111 11.85 -3.27 3.84
C VAL A 111 10.46 -3.40 4.43
N VAL A 112 9.79 -2.27 4.57
CA VAL A 112 8.36 -2.18 4.93
C VAL A 112 7.62 -1.33 3.90
N ASP A 113 6.31 -1.47 3.75
CA ASP A 113 5.57 -0.57 2.87
C ASP A 113 5.55 0.86 3.45
N ALA A 114 5.54 1.88 2.58
CA ALA A 114 5.66 3.26 3.00
C ALA A 114 4.54 3.71 3.95
N ARG A 115 3.35 3.14 3.83
CA ARG A 115 2.25 3.43 4.75
C ARG A 115 2.55 2.87 6.14
N GLU A 116 3.00 1.62 6.21
CA GLU A 116 3.37 1.00 7.48
C GLU A 116 4.53 1.75 8.14
N TYR A 117 5.57 2.09 7.37
CA TYR A 117 6.69 2.88 7.86
C TYR A 117 6.25 4.23 8.41
N PHE A 118 5.44 4.97 7.66
CA PHE A 118 4.99 6.29 8.07
C PHE A 118 4.18 6.25 9.38
N PHE A 119 3.24 5.32 9.49
CA PHE A 119 2.36 5.23 10.66
C PHE A 119 3.01 4.60 11.89
N SER A 120 3.96 3.67 11.73
CA SER A 120 4.57 2.95 12.86
C SER A 120 5.91 3.53 13.31
N VAL A 121 6.64 4.21 12.42
CA VAL A 121 7.98 4.70 12.69
C VAL A 121 8.03 6.22 12.58
N ALA A 122 7.74 6.76 11.40
CA ALA A 122 7.91 8.18 11.12
C ALA A 122 6.92 9.08 11.89
N ALA A 123 5.75 8.57 12.25
CA ALA A 123 4.75 9.33 13.00
C ALA A 123 5.24 9.75 14.41
N ALA A 124 6.05 8.89 15.03
CA ALA A 124 6.57 9.11 16.38
C ALA A 124 7.94 9.82 16.42
N ASP A 125 8.61 9.95 15.27
CA ASP A 125 9.97 10.47 15.16
C ASP A 125 10.05 11.54 14.05
N PRO A 126 10.15 12.83 14.40
CA PRO A 126 10.21 13.93 13.44
C PRO A 126 11.39 13.84 12.46
N ASP A 127 12.55 13.36 12.91
CA ASP A 127 13.74 13.27 12.05
C ASP A 127 13.58 12.16 11.00
N ARG A 128 13.07 11.01 11.40
CA ARG A 128 12.73 9.92 10.48
C ARG A 128 11.63 10.31 9.51
N ARG A 129 10.62 11.06 9.98
CA ARG A 129 9.56 11.60 9.13
C ARG A 129 10.11 12.54 8.08
N LYS A 130 10.97 13.48 8.49
CA LYS A 130 11.66 14.40 7.57
C LYS A 130 12.53 13.65 6.55
N ALA A 131 13.30 12.66 6.99
CA ALA A 131 14.13 11.84 6.11
C ALA A 131 13.27 11.10 5.07
N PHE A 132 12.16 10.50 5.48
CA PHE A 132 11.21 9.82 4.58
C PHE A 132 10.59 10.78 3.56
N LEU A 133 10.11 11.95 3.99
CA LEU A 133 9.49 12.93 3.11
C LEU A 133 10.50 13.47 2.09
N ASN A 134 11.74 13.75 2.51
CA ASN A 134 12.81 14.16 1.60
C ASN A 134 13.13 13.08 0.55
N ALA A 135 13.19 11.81 0.97
CA ALA A 135 13.41 10.70 0.05
C ALA A 135 12.25 10.55 -0.96
N LEU A 136 11.00 10.76 -0.51
CA LEU A 136 9.82 10.75 -1.38
C LEU A 136 9.86 11.86 -2.43
N PHE A 137 10.25 13.06 -2.02
CA PHE A 137 10.46 14.20 -2.91
C PHE A 137 11.53 13.91 -3.96
N ALA A 138 12.69 13.44 -3.50
CA ALA A 138 13.79 13.11 -4.40
C ALA A 138 13.40 12.03 -5.43
N LEU A 139 12.64 11.02 -5.01
CA LEU A 139 12.12 9.99 -5.90
C LEU A 139 11.17 10.58 -6.96
N GLN A 140 10.22 11.41 -6.55
CA GLN A 140 9.27 12.04 -7.45
C GLN A 140 9.95 13.01 -8.42
N GLN A 141 10.89 13.82 -7.93
CA GLN A 141 11.69 14.73 -8.77
C GLN A 141 12.46 13.95 -9.84
N LYS A 142 13.12 12.86 -9.44
CA LYS A 142 13.86 12.01 -10.37
C LYS A 142 12.95 11.39 -11.44
N MET A 143 11.74 11.00 -11.09
CA MET A 143 10.72 10.54 -12.04
C MET A 143 10.36 11.64 -13.05
N ARG A 144 10.11 12.86 -12.57
CA ARG A 144 9.79 14.04 -13.42
C ARG A 144 10.91 14.36 -14.39
N GLU A 145 12.15 14.42 -13.91
CA GLU A 145 13.34 14.71 -14.73
C GLU A 145 13.54 13.69 -15.87
N ASN A 146 13.12 12.45 -15.65
CA ASN A 146 13.19 11.38 -16.67
C ASN A 146 11.90 11.25 -17.50
N GLY A 147 10.93 12.16 -17.35
CA GLY A 147 9.65 12.08 -18.03
C GLY A 147 8.85 10.83 -17.70
N ILE A 148 9.00 10.30 -16.50
CA ILE A 148 8.32 9.09 -16.02
C ILE A 148 7.13 9.47 -15.16
N ARG A 149 5.98 8.89 -15.49
CA ARG A 149 4.72 9.04 -14.77
C ARG A 149 4.26 7.70 -14.23
N HIS A 150 3.86 7.66 -12.96
CA HIS A 150 3.28 6.50 -12.31
C HIS A 150 1.82 6.75 -11.95
N ARG A 151 0.88 6.30 -12.80
CA ARG A 151 -0.56 6.62 -12.64
C ARG A 151 -1.20 6.03 -11.39
N ASP A 152 -0.55 5.07 -10.74
CA ASP A 152 -0.97 4.42 -9.49
C ASP A 152 0.06 4.69 -8.38
N PHE A 153 0.54 5.95 -8.29
CA PHE A 153 1.53 6.36 -7.31
C PHE A 153 0.87 6.57 -5.95
N HIS A 154 1.00 5.59 -5.07
CA HIS A 154 0.44 5.60 -3.72
C HIS A 154 1.36 4.87 -2.73
N ALA A 155 1.16 5.10 -1.43
CA ALA A 155 2.04 4.60 -0.37
C ALA A 155 2.22 3.07 -0.35
N GLY A 156 1.19 2.31 -0.76
CA GLY A 156 1.28 0.85 -0.85
C GLY A 156 2.11 0.33 -2.04
N ASN A 157 2.54 1.21 -2.95
CA ASN A 157 3.42 0.87 -4.09
C ASN A 157 4.86 1.35 -3.88
N ILE A 158 5.22 1.72 -2.65
CA ILE A 158 6.58 2.10 -2.26
C ILE A 158 7.01 1.25 -1.08
N LEU A 159 8.19 0.68 -1.16
CA LEU A 159 8.90 0.07 -0.05
C LEU A 159 9.92 1.05 0.52
N VAL A 160 10.07 1.05 1.82
CA VAL A 160 11.04 1.85 2.56
C VAL A 160 12.07 0.94 3.18
N ARG A 161 13.34 1.24 2.95
CA ARG A 161 14.48 0.68 3.69
C ARG A 161 15.08 1.79 4.51
N GLU A 162 15.17 1.60 5.81
CA GLU A 162 15.91 2.49 6.69
C GLU A 162 17.38 2.12 6.64
N GLU A 163 18.22 3.09 6.34
CA GLU A 163 19.66 2.92 6.28
C GLU A 163 20.29 3.13 7.68
N PRO A 164 21.48 2.58 7.95
CA PRO A 164 22.13 2.69 9.26
C PRO A 164 22.43 4.13 9.71
N ASP A 165 22.49 5.06 8.80
CA ASP A 165 22.70 6.50 9.06
C ASP A 165 21.40 7.28 9.34
N GLY A 166 20.26 6.60 9.40
CA GLY A 166 18.93 7.19 9.61
C GLY A 166 18.29 7.78 8.35
N THR A 167 18.93 7.66 7.18
CA THR A 167 18.31 8.01 5.91
C THR A 167 17.35 6.92 5.44
N CYS A 168 16.50 7.24 4.46
CA CYS A 168 15.56 6.29 3.88
C CYS A 168 15.84 6.08 2.39
N SER A 169 15.93 4.82 1.99
CA SER A 169 15.90 4.41 0.58
C SER A 169 14.48 3.97 0.20
N LEU A 170 13.97 4.49 -0.91
CA LEU A 170 12.64 4.15 -1.42
C LEU A 170 12.75 3.30 -2.69
N LEU A 171 11.94 2.24 -2.78
CA LEU A 171 11.87 1.36 -3.95
C LEU A 171 10.43 1.28 -4.45
N LEU A 172 10.23 1.49 -5.75
CA LEU A 172 8.93 1.30 -6.37
C LEU A 172 8.60 -0.19 -6.53
N VAL A 173 7.35 -0.54 -6.28
CA VAL A 173 6.77 -1.85 -6.60
C VAL A 173 5.60 -1.66 -7.55
N ASP A 174 5.15 -2.74 -8.20
CA ASP A 174 3.97 -2.77 -9.09
C ASP A 174 3.99 -1.69 -10.20
N PRO A 175 5.07 -1.60 -11.03
CA PRO A 175 5.24 -0.54 -12.03
C PRO A 175 4.33 -0.70 -13.26
N LEU A 176 3.26 -1.49 -13.18
CA LEU A 176 2.32 -1.72 -14.28
C LEU A 176 1.71 -0.42 -14.84
N ALA A 177 1.51 0.57 -13.97
CA ALA A 177 0.93 1.86 -14.32
C ALA A 177 1.96 2.93 -14.72
N VAL A 178 3.23 2.55 -14.85
CA VAL A 178 4.32 3.45 -15.26
C VAL A 178 4.30 3.67 -16.77
N SER A 179 4.52 4.89 -17.18
CA SER A 179 4.60 5.28 -18.59
C SER A 179 5.55 6.46 -18.77
N LEU A 180 6.11 6.60 -19.99
CA LEU A 180 6.78 7.83 -20.41
C LEU A 180 5.73 8.90 -20.72
N SER A 181 5.95 10.11 -20.23
CA SER A 181 5.09 11.26 -20.48
C SER A 181 5.93 12.52 -20.58
N ALA A 182 5.70 13.32 -21.59
CA ALA A 182 6.32 14.63 -21.73
C ALA A 182 5.78 15.66 -20.70
N GLN A 183 4.62 15.38 -20.10
CA GLN A 183 4.01 16.27 -19.11
C GLN A 183 4.08 15.60 -17.73
N ALA A 184 4.64 16.31 -16.77
CA ALA A 184 4.54 15.95 -15.36
C ALA A 184 3.08 16.00 -14.91
N ASP A 185 2.68 15.08 -14.04
CA ASP A 185 1.39 15.15 -13.37
C ASP A 185 1.59 15.88 -12.02
N PRO A 186 1.10 17.12 -11.86
CA PRO A 186 1.28 17.87 -10.61
C PRO A 186 0.61 17.18 -9.42
N PHE A 187 -0.37 16.31 -9.68
CA PHE A 187 -1.09 15.58 -8.63
C PHE A 187 -0.42 14.28 -8.19
N GLU A 188 0.67 13.83 -8.81
CA GLU A 188 1.31 12.56 -8.41
C GLU A 188 1.77 12.60 -6.95
N LEU A 189 2.53 13.65 -6.58
CA LEU A 189 3.00 13.83 -5.22
C LEU A 189 1.87 14.16 -4.25
N ALA A 190 0.91 14.99 -4.68
CA ALA A 190 -0.26 15.32 -3.87
C ALA A 190 -1.06 14.08 -3.46
N ARG A 191 -1.27 13.12 -4.37
CA ARG A 191 -1.99 11.87 -4.08
C ARG A 191 -1.31 11.04 -2.99
N ILE A 192 0.02 10.92 -3.06
CA ILE A 192 0.74 10.13 -2.06
C ILE A 192 0.82 10.85 -0.72
N LEU A 193 0.99 12.17 -0.71
CA LEU A 193 0.93 12.97 0.52
C LEU A 193 -0.44 12.85 1.19
N ASN A 194 -1.53 12.81 0.42
CA ASN A 194 -2.86 12.57 0.93
C ASN A 194 -3.08 11.15 1.49
N ASP A 195 -2.21 10.19 1.18
CA ASP A 195 -2.22 8.89 1.87
C ASP A 195 -1.72 8.98 3.32
N PHE A 196 -0.97 10.03 3.65
CA PHE A 196 -0.44 10.30 4.98
C PHE A 196 -1.16 11.47 5.70
N ALA A 197 -2.13 12.08 5.05
CA ALA A 197 -2.80 13.30 5.48
C ALA A 197 -3.27 13.34 6.95
N PRO A 198 -3.69 12.24 7.59
CA PRO A 198 -4.12 12.31 9.00
C PRO A 198 -3.00 12.62 9.98
N LEU A 199 -1.73 12.39 9.58
CA LEU A 199 -0.55 12.58 10.44
C LEU A 199 0.40 13.64 9.88
N LEU A 200 0.19 14.11 8.65
CA LEU A 200 0.96 15.20 8.07
C LEU A 200 0.35 16.51 8.56
N ALA A 201 1.04 17.21 9.43
CA ALA A 201 0.64 18.55 9.83
C ALA A 201 0.66 19.50 8.62
N ASP A 202 -0.22 20.50 8.61
CA ASP A 202 -0.24 21.51 7.54
C ASP A 202 1.11 22.24 7.43
N GLU A 203 1.82 22.41 8.54
CA GLU A 203 3.18 22.99 8.60
C GLU A 203 4.22 22.13 7.86
N GLU A 204 4.11 20.81 7.91
CA GLU A 204 4.99 19.90 7.16
C GLU A 204 4.66 19.89 5.67
N ALA A 205 3.37 20.00 5.33
CA ALA A 205 2.95 20.21 3.96
C ALA A 205 3.47 21.56 3.41
N LEU A 206 3.51 22.61 4.24
CA LEU A 206 4.09 23.90 3.89
C LEU A 206 5.61 23.83 3.68
N LEU A 207 6.35 23.12 4.53
CA LEU A 207 7.80 22.88 4.33
C LEU A 207 8.10 22.16 3.01
N LEU A 208 7.19 21.28 2.61
CA LEU A 208 7.25 20.62 1.32
C LEU A 208 6.89 21.58 0.17
N ALA A 209 5.98 22.52 0.40
CA ALA A 209 5.56 23.53 -0.57
C ALA A 209 6.62 24.64 -0.79
N GLU A 210 7.61 24.81 0.10
CA GLU A 210 8.76 25.70 -0.13
C GLU A 210 9.51 25.34 -1.42
N ASN A 211 9.48 24.07 -1.81
CA ASN A 211 10.12 23.58 -3.03
C ASN A 211 9.18 23.55 -4.26
N ASP A 212 7.87 23.61 -4.04
CA ASP A 212 6.85 23.61 -5.10
C ASP A 212 5.58 24.31 -4.57
N PRO A 213 5.41 25.63 -4.79
CA PRO A 213 4.25 26.38 -4.27
C PRO A 213 2.91 25.89 -4.79
N ASP A 214 2.87 25.25 -5.96
CA ASP A 214 1.64 24.71 -6.55
C ASP A 214 1.23 23.37 -5.90
N LEU A 215 2.16 22.74 -5.17
CA LEU A 215 1.91 21.43 -4.54
C LEU A 215 0.81 21.51 -3.49
N LEU A 216 0.81 22.57 -2.67
CA LEU A 216 -0.21 22.73 -1.61
C LEU A 216 -1.61 22.82 -2.21
N GLU A 217 -1.78 23.59 -3.28
CA GLU A 217 -3.06 23.67 -4.01
C GLU A 217 -3.47 22.29 -4.54
N CYS A 218 -2.54 21.57 -5.17
CA CYS A 218 -2.78 20.22 -5.66
C CYS A 218 -3.17 19.25 -4.53
N VAL A 219 -2.54 19.34 -3.35
CA VAL A 219 -2.88 18.52 -2.18
C VAL A 219 -4.29 18.80 -1.71
N VAL A 220 -4.69 20.06 -1.60
CA VAL A 220 -6.04 20.46 -1.16
C VAL A 220 -7.10 20.00 -2.16
N VAL A 221 -6.87 20.21 -3.46
CA VAL A 221 -7.81 19.81 -4.53
C VAL A 221 -7.96 18.29 -4.57
N ASP A 222 -6.86 17.54 -4.59
CA ASP A 222 -6.92 16.06 -4.62
C ASP A 222 -7.58 15.49 -3.35
N ARG A 223 -7.33 16.08 -2.18
CA ARG A 223 -7.96 15.69 -0.92
C ARG A 223 -9.48 15.86 -0.97
N LYS A 224 -9.94 17.01 -1.47
CA LYS A 224 -11.36 17.28 -1.63
C LYS A 224 -12.03 16.32 -2.61
N ASP A 225 -11.41 16.08 -3.75
CA ASP A 225 -11.88 15.12 -4.76
C ASP A 225 -11.90 13.68 -4.24
N LYS A 226 -10.86 13.29 -3.49
CA LYS A 226 -10.76 11.97 -2.86
C LYS A 226 -11.83 11.80 -1.79
N CYS A 227 -12.06 12.82 -0.97
CA CYS A 227 -13.13 12.83 0.02
C CYS A 227 -14.50 12.60 -0.63
N CYS A 228 -14.84 13.36 -1.67
CA CYS A 228 -16.12 13.25 -2.36
C CYS A 228 -16.33 11.86 -3.01
N ARG A 229 -15.29 11.31 -3.67
CA ARG A 229 -15.38 10.02 -4.37
C ARG A 229 -15.38 8.82 -3.43
N GLU A 230 -14.61 8.88 -2.36
CA GLU A 230 -14.36 7.74 -1.46
C GLU A 230 -15.38 7.67 -0.32
N TRP A 231 -15.96 8.79 0.10
CA TRP A 231 -16.83 8.83 1.27
C TRP A 231 -17.98 7.82 1.21
N GLU A 232 -18.81 7.91 0.20
CA GLU A 232 -20.00 7.05 0.09
C GLU A 232 -19.62 5.56 -0.03
N LYS A 233 -18.58 5.28 -0.80
CA LYS A 233 -18.08 3.92 -0.95
C LYS A 233 -17.52 3.36 0.35
N ARG A 234 -16.75 4.14 1.09
CA ARG A 234 -16.14 3.72 2.35
C ARG A 234 -17.18 3.55 3.46
N LYS A 235 -18.12 4.48 3.54
CA LYS A 235 -19.25 4.38 4.45
C LYS A 235 -19.97 3.03 4.32
N VAL A 236 -20.35 2.66 3.12
CA VAL A 236 -21.00 1.36 2.85
C VAL A 236 -20.09 0.19 3.25
N GLN A 237 -18.81 0.22 2.91
CA GLN A 237 -17.87 -0.86 3.24
C GLN A 237 -17.68 -1.03 4.76
N ILE A 238 -17.65 0.06 5.49
CA ILE A 238 -17.48 0.06 6.95
C ILE A 238 -18.75 -0.51 7.61
N LEU A 239 -19.90 0.02 7.25
CA LEU A 239 -21.18 -0.40 7.83
C LEU A 239 -21.56 -1.83 7.48
N SER A 240 -21.05 -2.36 6.36
CA SER A 240 -21.25 -3.78 5.98
C SER A 240 -20.31 -4.77 6.66
N GLY A 241 -19.46 -4.32 7.58
CA GLY A 241 -18.52 -5.20 8.29
C GLY A 241 -17.37 -5.74 7.42
N ASN A 242 -16.94 -5.00 6.41
CA ASN A 242 -15.82 -5.41 5.56
C ASN A 242 -14.55 -5.57 6.39
N SER A 243 -13.88 -6.74 6.29
CA SER A 243 -12.69 -7.10 7.08
C SER A 243 -11.48 -6.16 6.94
N LYS A 244 -11.49 -5.26 5.96
CA LYS A 244 -10.50 -4.17 5.87
C LYS A 244 -10.71 -3.09 6.93
N PHE A 245 -11.93 -2.96 7.45
CA PHE A 245 -12.34 -1.84 8.29
C PHE A 245 -12.91 -2.27 9.62
N SER A 246 -13.20 -3.56 9.80
CA SER A 246 -13.78 -4.10 11.02
C SER A 246 -13.15 -5.44 11.42
N ARG A 247 -13.12 -5.71 12.70
CA ARG A 247 -12.79 -7.01 13.27
C ARG A 247 -13.60 -7.25 14.54
N THR A 248 -13.76 -8.50 14.91
CA THR A 248 -14.36 -8.89 16.19
C THR A 248 -13.27 -9.02 17.25
N VAL A 249 -13.50 -8.44 18.42
CA VAL A 249 -12.61 -8.52 19.58
C VAL A 249 -13.38 -9.04 20.77
N THR A 250 -12.77 -9.96 21.52
CA THR A 250 -13.30 -10.43 22.80
C THR A 250 -12.67 -9.61 23.92
N CYS A 251 -13.51 -8.88 24.67
CA CYS A 251 -13.07 -8.13 25.84
C CYS A 251 -12.87 -9.02 27.04
N ALA A 252 -12.16 -8.52 28.08
CA ALA A 252 -11.85 -9.27 29.29
C ALA A 252 -13.09 -9.78 30.06
N ASP A 253 -14.24 -9.13 29.90
CA ASP A 253 -15.54 -9.53 30.44
C ASP A 253 -16.28 -10.58 29.59
N GLY A 254 -15.64 -11.09 28.54
CA GLY A 254 -16.20 -12.10 27.62
C GLY A 254 -17.14 -11.55 26.55
N ARG A 255 -17.39 -10.24 26.52
CA ARG A 255 -18.22 -9.62 25.49
C ARG A 255 -17.45 -9.54 24.17
N VAL A 256 -18.15 -9.78 23.08
CA VAL A 256 -17.59 -9.73 21.72
C VAL A 256 -18.08 -8.46 21.05
N PHE A 257 -17.15 -7.64 20.61
CA PHE A 257 -17.45 -6.38 19.94
C PHE A 257 -16.93 -6.40 18.51
N GLU A 258 -17.68 -5.80 17.61
CA GLU A 258 -17.23 -5.48 16.27
C GLU A 258 -16.54 -4.11 16.31
N ILE A 259 -15.31 -4.05 15.82
CA ILE A 259 -14.53 -2.82 15.76
C ILE A 259 -14.52 -2.33 14.34
N ALA A 260 -15.05 -1.14 14.12
CA ALA A 260 -14.85 -0.41 12.89
C ALA A 260 -13.57 0.43 13.03
N SER A 261 -12.53 0.07 12.27
CA SER A 261 -11.28 0.83 12.21
C SER A 261 -11.36 1.91 11.13
N THR A 262 -10.60 2.99 11.30
CA THR A 262 -10.42 3.95 10.21
C THR A 262 -9.62 3.31 9.08
N PRO A 263 -9.75 3.76 7.82
CA PRO A 263 -9.01 3.19 6.67
C PRO A 263 -7.49 3.32 6.79
N TRP A 264 -7.02 4.15 7.71
CA TRP A 264 -5.61 4.38 8.01
C TRP A 264 -5.02 3.34 8.96
N TYR A 265 -5.85 2.63 9.70
CA TYR A 265 -5.44 1.55 10.56
C TYR A 265 -5.79 0.21 9.92
N LYS A 266 -4.78 -0.64 9.72
CA LYS A 266 -5.05 -2.06 9.51
C LYS A 266 -5.74 -2.60 10.78
N PRO A 267 -6.68 -3.54 10.66
CA PRO A 267 -7.35 -4.14 11.83
C PRO A 267 -6.40 -4.76 12.88
N GLY A 268 -5.11 -4.86 12.61
CA GLY A 268 -4.10 -5.33 13.55
C GLY A 268 -3.41 -4.25 14.41
N ALA A 269 -3.56 -2.97 14.06
CA ALA A 269 -2.85 -1.86 14.73
C ALA A 269 -3.60 -1.28 15.93
N MET A 270 -4.72 -1.86 16.33
CA MET A 270 -5.45 -1.44 17.52
C MET A 270 -4.62 -1.79 18.76
N PRO A 271 -4.48 -0.87 19.74
CA PRO A 271 -3.81 -1.18 20.98
C PRO A 271 -4.45 -2.40 21.66
N ASP A 272 -3.62 -3.33 22.14
CA ASP A 272 -4.10 -4.48 22.91
C ASP A 272 -4.71 -4.06 24.24
N ASP A 273 -4.32 -2.89 24.75
CA ASP A 273 -4.78 -2.30 26.00
C ASP A 273 -5.68 -1.08 25.73
N LEU A 274 -6.98 -1.33 25.72
CA LEU A 274 -8.01 -0.30 25.55
C LEU A 274 -8.11 0.65 26.76
N SER A 275 -7.55 0.29 27.93
CA SER A 275 -7.63 1.12 29.14
C SER A 275 -6.86 2.44 29.00
N LYS A 276 -5.94 2.54 28.05
CA LYS A 276 -5.17 3.76 27.75
C LYS A 276 -5.88 4.74 26.83
N LEU A 277 -7.06 4.37 26.34
CA LEU A 277 -7.85 5.20 25.43
C LEU A 277 -8.91 5.97 26.23
N ALA A 278 -9.18 7.19 25.80
CA ALA A 278 -10.38 7.89 26.26
C ALA A 278 -11.61 7.15 25.70
N VAL A 279 -12.62 6.96 26.52
CA VAL A 279 -13.83 6.25 26.15
C VAL A 279 -15.07 7.12 26.38
N GLU A 280 -15.94 7.16 25.39
CA GLU A 280 -17.26 7.78 25.47
C GLU A 280 -18.32 6.75 25.12
N THR A 281 -19.39 6.68 25.91
CA THR A 281 -20.50 5.74 25.70
C THR A 281 -21.69 6.47 25.11
N TYR A 282 -22.28 5.89 24.10
CA TYR A 282 -23.43 6.43 23.36
C TYR A 282 -24.42 5.31 23.05
N THR A 283 -25.59 5.64 22.55
CA THR A 283 -26.40 4.66 21.81
C THR A 283 -25.64 4.20 20.56
N ALA A 284 -25.96 3.02 20.06
CA ALA A 284 -25.30 2.48 18.88
C ALA A 284 -25.41 3.42 17.65
N GLU A 285 -26.57 4.05 17.48
CA GLU A 285 -26.83 4.98 16.38
C GLU A 285 -26.02 6.28 16.52
N GLU A 286 -26.00 6.88 17.72
CA GLU A 286 -25.23 8.11 17.97
C GLU A 286 -23.72 7.88 17.82
N ALA A 287 -23.21 6.76 18.34
CA ALA A 287 -21.80 6.40 18.22
C ALA A 287 -21.39 6.21 16.74
N GLU A 288 -22.25 5.58 15.94
CA GLU A 288 -22.02 5.39 14.51
C GLU A 288 -21.96 6.72 13.76
N VAL A 289 -22.92 7.62 14.02
CA VAL A 289 -22.95 8.96 13.42
C VAL A 289 -21.68 9.73 13.76
N ARG A 290 -21.31 9.81 15.04
CA ARG A 290 -20.09 10.51 15.48
C ARG A 290 -18.83 9.93 14.88
N TRP A 291 -18.73 8.61 14.86
CA TRP A 291 -17.57 7.95 14.25
C TRP A 291 -17.45 8.24 12.75
N LEU A 292 -18.56 8.24 12.02
CA LEU A 292 -18.62 8.59 10.60
C LEU A 292 -18.23 10.05 10.36
N GLU A 293 -18.68 10.97 11.21
CA GLU A 293 -18.30 12.40 11.13
C GLU A 293 -16.80 12.59 11.35
N MET A 294 -16.22 11.91 12.33
CA MET A 294 -14.78 11.94 12.59
C MET A 294 -13.98 11.32 11.45
N PHE A 295 -14.46 10.25 10.87
CA PHE A 295 -13.88 9.64 9.68
C PHE A 295 -13.90 10.59 8.49
N ARG A 296 -15.04 11.26 8.25
CA ARG A 296 -15.18 12.26 7.19
C ARG A 296 -14.25 13.44 7.40
N ALA A 297 -14.18 13.96 8.63
CA ALA A 297 -13.29 15.07 8.99
C ALA A 297 -11.83 14.76 8.67
N ARG A 298 -11.40 13.52 8.86
CA ARG A 298 -10.05 13.07 8.47
C ARG A 298 -9.85 12.98 6.97
N LEU A 299 -10.83 12.47 6.24
CA LEU A 299 -10.76 12.49 4.78
C LEU A 299 -10.62 13.91 4.25
N GLU A 300 -11.22 14.87 4.94
CA GLU A 300 -11.11 16.31 4.65
C GLU A 300 -9.79 16.92 5.15
N GLY A 301 -8.92 16.16 5.81
CA GLY A 301 -7.63 16.62 6.34
C GLY A 301 -7.75 17.45 7.64
N ARG A 302 -8.91 17.42 8.29
CA ARG A 302 -9.08 18.09 9.59
C ARG A 302 -8.46 17.25 10.71
N HIS A 303 -7.78 17.90 11.64
CA HIS A 303 -7.29 17.25 12.86
C HIS A 303 -8.46 16.71 13.68
N THR A 304 -8.51 15.41 13.82
CA THR A 304 -9.47 14.72 14.69
C THR A 304 -8.76 13.58 15.41
N PRO A 305 -9.10 13.29 16.67
CA PRO A 305 -8.52 12.14 17.37
C PRO A 305 -8.75 10.85 16.59
N TYR A 306 -7.84 9.91 16.73
CA TYR A 306 -8.06 8.56 16.22
C TYR A 306 -9.13 7.88 17.04
N CYS A 307 -10.25 7.49 16.41
CA CYS A 307 -11.37 6.85 17.08
C CYS A 307 -11.62 5.46 16.54
N TYR A 308 -11.87 4.57 17.46
CA TYR A 308 -12.38 3.23 17.22
C TYR A 308 -13.82 3.17 17.69
N LEU A 309 -14.70 2.68 16.85
CA LEU A 309 -16.07 2.39 17.23
C LEU A 309 -16.15 0.93 17.70
N LEU A 310 -16.54 0.73 18.95
CA LEU A 310 -16.90 -0.55 19.50
C LEU A 310 -18.39 -0.60 19.67
N ARG A 311 -19.04 -1.54 19.02
CA ARG A 311 -20.47 -1.81 19.22
C ARG A 311 -20.68 -3.28 19.59
N GLU A 312 -21.60 -3.53 20.52
CA GLU A 312 -22.03 -4.88 20.82
C GLU A 312 -22.82 -5.43 19.63
N PRO A 313 -22.54 -6.66 19.17
CA PRO A 313 -23.42 -7.35 18.25
C PRO A 313 -24.81 -7.47 18.91
N CYS A 314 -25.81 -6.85 18.36
CA CYS A 314 -27.17 -6.78 18.90
C CYS A 314 -27.35 -5.96 20.19
N GLY A 315 -26.41 -5.12 20.59
CA GLY A 315 -26.50 -4.24 21.75
C GLY A 315 -27.07 -2.86 21.40
N GLU A 316 -27.73 -2.23 22.40
CA GLU A 316 -28.22 -0.85 22.29
C GLU A 316 -27.11 0.19 22.54
N GLU A 317 -26.03 -0.22 23.22
CA GLU A 317 -24.89 0.64 23.56
C GLU A 317 -23.69 0.42 22.64
N ALA A 318 -23.00 1.50 22.37
CA ALA A 318 -21.72 1.48 21.68
C ALA A 318 -20.73 2.44 22.36
N ARG A 319 -19.45 2.16 22.22
CA ARG A 319 -18.37 2.97 22.78
C ARG A 319 -17.45 3.47 21.69
N LEU A 320 -17.12 4.75 21.79
CA LEU A 320 -16.06 5.38 21.01
C LEU A 320 -14.80 5.46 21.86
N TYR A 321 -13.74 4.85 21.36
CA TYR A 321 -12.40 4.94 21.95
C TYR A 321 -11.56 5.88 21.11
N SER A 322 -10.96 6.87 21.74
CA SER A 322 -10.05 7.80 21.06
C SER A 322 -8.64 7.72 21.64
N LEU A 323 -7.65 7.76 20.76
CA LEU A 323 -6.27 7.99 21.18
C LEU A 323 -6.18 9.40 21.76
N PRO A 324 -5.47 9.60 22.90
CA PRO A 324 -5.21 10.94 23.40
C PRO A 324 -4.53 11.75 22.30
N GLN A 325 -4.93 13.02 22.18
CA GLN A 325 -4.22 13.96 21.31
C GLN A 325 -2.80 14.11 21.87
N GLN A 326 -1.83 13.75 21.04
CA GLN A 326 -0.41 14.04 21.32
C GLN A 326 -0.10 15.48 20.96
#